data_1ad20e47d45722b0e1d72e4cf14521d0
#
_entry.id   1ad20e47d45722b0e1d72e4cf14521d0
#
_cell.length_a   1.000
_cell.length_b   1.000
_cell.length_c   1.000
_cell.angle_alpha   90.00
_cell.angle_beta   90.00
_cell.angle_gamma   90.00
#
_symmetry.space_group_name_H-M   'P 1'
#
loop_
_entity.id
_entity.type
_entity.pdbx_description
1 polymer ?
#
loop_
_entity_poly.entity_id
_entity_poly.type
_entity_poly.pdbx_seq_one_letter_code
_entity_poly.pdbx_strand_id
1 'polypeptide(L)'
;MKIAIVYDSVTGNTKLLADAIYEECEKFEVNVFKEYNDEILKADLIFVGSWTDKGSPSDKMKLVYEKIKNKKIFVFGTCGFGGSDEYYKRLFNNTLNYIDSSNVVVDYYFCPGKLPVFIKNKYEKMLEENPDDKKILNMIDNYNNVLNRPNLNDIEKLKEKVGKIINEG
;
A
#
# COMPACT_ATOMS: atom_id res chain seq x y z
N MET A 1 3.78 -22.30 -8.29
CA MET A 1 3.42 -21.41 -7.14
C MET A 1 2.09 -20.74 -7.48
N LYS A 2 1.17 -20.74 -6.53
CA LYS A 2 -0.10 -20.02 -6.62
C LYS A 2 0.01 -18.70 -5.86
N ILE A 3 -0.42 -17.61 -6.46
CA ILE A 3 -0.31 -16.26 -5.91
C ILE A 3 -1.71 -15.66 -5.81
N ALA A 4 -1.99 -15.01 -4.69
CA ALA A 4 -3.16 -14.16 -4.53
C ALA A 4 -2.70 -12.70 -4.34
N ILE A 5 -3.41 -11.78 -4.96
CA ILE A 5 -3.25 -10.33 -4.74
C ILE A 5 -4.60 -9.83 -4.23
N VAL A 6 -4.64 -9.34 -3.00
CA VAL A 6 -5.84 -8.74 -2.42
C VAL A 6 -5.55 -7.31 -1.99
N TYR A 7 -6.40 -6.36 -2.39
CA TYR A 7 -6.12 -4.96 -2.12
C TYR A 7 -7.38 -4.11 -2.01
N ASP A 8 -7.21 -2.97 -1.32
CA ASP A 8 -8.19 -1.88 -1.28
C ASP A 8 -7.58 -0.60 -1.86
N SER A 9 -8.31 0.04 -2.77
CA SER A 9 -7.86 1.26 -3.45
C SER A 9 -9.04 2.20 -3.67
N VAL A 10 -8.97 3.39 -3.09
CA VAL A 10 -10.01 4.43 -3.21
C VAL A 10 -9.75 5.31 -4.44
N THR A 11 -8.51 5.72 -4.66
CA THR A 11 -8.12 6.68 -5.70
C THR A 11 -7.34 6.06 -6.85
N GLY A 12 -7.13 4.74 -6.85
CA GLY A 12 -6.38 4.03 -7.87
C GLY A 12 -4.88 3.88 -7.59
N ASN A 13 -4.32 4.53 -6.57
CA ASN A 13 -2.89 4.45 -6.28
C ASN A 13 -2.45 3.04 -5.89
N THR A 14 -3.14 2.43 -4.92
CA THR A 14 -2.84 1.05 -4.50
C THR A 14 -3.10 0.06 -5.62
N LYS A 15 -4.11 0.33 -6.47
CA LYS A 15 -4.38 -0.48 -7.66
C LYS A 15 -3.19 -0.49 -8.62
N LEU A 16 -2.53 0.65 -8.86
CA LEU A 16 -1.32 0.70 -9.70
C LEU A 16 -0.22 -0.23 -9.20
N LEU A 17 -0.04 -0.31 -7.88
CA LEU A 17 0.91 -1.25 -7.29
C LEU A 17 0.47 -2.70 -7.48
N ALA A 18 -0.82 -2.99 -7.28
CA ALA A 18 -1.37 -4.33 -7.47
C ALA A 18 -1.24 -4.80 -8.94
N ASP A 19 -1.49 -3.91 -9.89
CA ASP A 19 -1.31 -4.18 -11.33
C ASP A 19 0.17 -4.49 -11.65
N ALA A 20 1.11 -3.73 -11.09
CA ALA A 20 2.54 -3.97 -11.27
C ALA A 20 3.01 -5.30 -10.66
N ILE A 21 2.45 -5.70 -9.51
CA ILE A 21 2.70 -7.01 -8.91
C ILE A 21 2.15 -8.12 -9.82
N TYR A 22 0.94 -7.93 -10.34
CA TYR A 22 0.33 -8.89 -11.27
C TYR A 22 1.20 -9.12 -12.51
N GLU A 23 1.67 -8.05 -13.14
CA GLU A 23 2.57 -8.13 -14.31
C GLU A 23 3.87 -8.89 -13.98
N GLU A 24 4.49 -8.62 -12.83
CA GLU A 24 5.72 -9.30 -12.42
C GLU A 24 5.50 -10.79 -12.13
N CYS A 25 4.29 -11.16 -11.72
CA CYS A 25 3.90 -12.51 -11.38
C CYS A 25 3.22 -13.30 -12.51
N GLU A 26 3.08 -12.74 -13.73
CA GLU A 26 2.27 -13.33 -14.81
C GLU A 26 2.64 -14.76 -15.23
N LYS A 27 3.90 -15.19 -14.96
CA LYS A 27 4.35 -16.57 -15.19
C LYS A 27 3.78 -17.60 -14.22
N PHE A 28 3.07 -17.17 -13.18
CA PHE A 28 2.45 -18.02 -12.17
C PHE A 28 0.92 -18.01 -12.28
N GLU A 29 0.26 -18.89 -11.53
CA GLU A 29 -1.19 -18.82 -11.35
C GLU A 29 -1.53 -17.68 -10.39
N VAL A 30 -2.03 -16.55 -10.91
CA VAL A 30 -2.33 -15.34 -10.13
C VAL A 30 -3.83 -15.08 -10.10
N ASN A 31 -4.39 -14.92 -8.89
CA ASN A 31 -5.77 -14.49 -8.68
C ASN A 31 -5.80 -13.14 -7.96
N VAL A 32 -6.64 -12.23 -8.44
CA VAL A 32 -6.75 -10.87 -7.90
C VAL A 32 -8.12 -10.66 -7.23
N PHE A 33 -8.11 -10.12 -6.03
CA PHE A 33 -9.31 -9.89 -5.22
C PHE A 33 -9.37 -8.44 -4.72
N LYS A 34 -10.56 -7.87 -4.66
CA LYS A 34 -10.83 -6.55 -4.08
C LYS A 34 -11.37 -6.61 -2.66
N GLU A 35 -11.61 -7.81 -2.16
CA GLU A 35 -12.11 -8.09 -0.83
C GLU A 35 -11.71 -9.50 -0.40
N TYR A 36 -11.94 -9.84 0.85
CA TYR A 36 -11.66 -11.19 1.33
C TYR A 36 -12.50 -12.23 0.59
N ASN A 37 -11.83 -13.30 0.18
CA ASN A 37 -12.42 -14.49 -0.40
C ASN A 37 -11.61 -15.70 0.08
N ASP A 38 -12.25 -16.81 0.41
CA ASP A 38 -11.56 -18.03 0.90
C ASP A 38 -10.58 -18.61 -0.12
N GLU A 39 -10.74 -18.31 -1.43
CA GLU A 39 -9.79 -18.68 -2.47
C GLU A 39 -8.39 -18.09 -2.23
N ILE A 40 -8.29 -16.95 -1.53
CA ILE A 40 -7.01 -16.33 -1.14
C ILE A 40 -6.16 -17.33 -0.34
N LEU A 41 -6.79 -18.13 0.51
CA LEU A 41 -6.12 -19.10 1.36
C LEU A 41 -5.56 -20.31 0.60
N LYS A 42 -5.89 -20.48 -0.67
CA LYS A 42 -5.31 -21.52 -1.55
C LYS A 42 -3.96 -21.11 -2.14
N ALA A 43 -3.57 -19.84 -2.00
CA ALA A 43 -2.29 -19.35 -2.50
C ALA A 43 -1.13 -19.75 -1.59
N ASP A 44 0.04 -19.90 -2.20
CA ASP A 44 1.32 -20.13 -1.51
C ASP A 44 1.91 -18.80 -0.99
N LEU A 45 1.68 -17.72 -1.75
CA LEU A 45 2.09 -16.35 -1.43
C LEU A 45 0.92 -15.39 -1.64
N ILE A 46 0.68 -14.52 -0.66
CA ILE A 46 -0.40 -13.53 -0.70
C ILE A 46 0.19 -12.13 -0.63
N PHE A 47 -0.06 -11.33 -1.66
CA PHE A 47 0.21 -9.89 -1.65
C PHE A 47 -1.02 -9.18 -1.10
N VAL A 48 -0.85 -8.44 0.00
CA VAL A 48 -1.95 -7.72 0.66
C VAL A 48 -1.68 -6.23 0.63
N GLY A 49 -2.54 -5.48 -0.06
CA GLY A 49 -2.36 -4.07 -0.35
C GLY A 49 -3.42 -3.16 0.23
N SER A 50 -3.00 -2.01 0.77
CA SER A 50 -3.92 -1.02 1.32
C SER A 50 -3.47 0.40 1.04
N TRP A 51 -4.43 1.30 0.86
CA TRP A 51 -4.18 2.70 1.11
C TRP A 51 -4.05 2.95 2.62
N THR A 52 -3.39 4.04 3.01
CA THR A 52 -3.14 4.38 4.41
C THR A 52 -4.22 5.31 4.94
N ASP A 53 -4.90 4.88 5.99
CA ASP A 53 -5.82 5.69 6.77
C ASP A 53 -5.24 5.94 8.16
N LYS A 54 -4.91 7.22 8.46
CA LYS A 54 -4.35 7.64 9.75
C LYS A 54 -3.18 6.79 10.24
N GLY A 55 -2.28 6.42 9.33
CA GLY A 55 -1.10 5.62 9.63
C GLY A 55 -1.33 4.12 9.74
N SER A 56 -2.50 3.63 9.39
CA SER A 56 -2.88 2.21 9.43
C SER A 56 -3.47 1.76 8.09
N PRO A 57 -3.58 0.46 7.83
CA PRO A 57 -4.37 -0.05 6.70
C PRO A 57 -5.82 0.39 6.80
N SER A 58 -6.53 0.41 5.68
CA SER A 58 -7.98 0.63 5.66
C SER A 58 -8.71 -0.43 6.51
N ASP A 59 -9.86 -0.09 7.07
CA ASP A 59 -10.63 -1.02 7.91
C ASP A 59 -10.99 -2.30 7.16
N LYS A 60 -11.26 -2.19 5.87
CA LYS A 60 -11.49 -3.34 5.00
C LYS A 60 -10.29 -4.28 4.98
N MET A 61 -9.08 -3.75 4.87
CA MET A 61 -7.87 -4.58 4.81
C MET A 61 -7.42 -5.10 6.17
N LYS A 62 -7.74 -4.42 7.27
CA LYS A 62 -7.55 -4.98 8.62
C LYS A 62 -8.31 -6.29 8.78
N LEU A 63 -9.58 -6.34 8.34
CA LEU A 63 -10.40 -7.57 8.35
C LEU A 63 -9.83 -8.67 7.46
N VAL A 64 -9.19 -8.32 6.34
CA VAL A 64 -8.51 -9.29 5.48
C VAL A 64 -7.30 -9.89 6.19
N TYR A 65 -6.45 -9.06 6.78
CA TYR A 65 -5.27 -9.51 7.54
C TYR A 65 -5.64 -10.47 8.68
N GLU A 66 -6.68 -10.17 9.44
CA GLU A 66 -7.15 -10.99 10.57
C GLU A 66 -7.59 -12.41 10.16
N LYS A 67 -8.07 -12.56 8.92
CA LYS A 67 -8.55 -13.85 8.39
C LYS A 67 -7.45 -14.72 7.79
N ILE A 68 -6.31 -14.15 7.42
CA ILE A 68 -5.19 -14.87 6.81
C ILE A 68 -4.35 -15.52 7.91
N LYS A 69 -4.16 -16.85 7.84
CA LYS A 69 -3.35 -17.64 8.79
C LYS A 69 -2.50 -18.67 8.10
N ASN A 70 -1.31 -18.93 8.65
CA ASN A 70 -0.36 -19.94 8.16
C ASN A 70 0.05 -19.71 6.70
N LYS A 71 0.24 -18.44 6.30
CA LYS A 71 0.59 -18.04 4.92
C LYS A 71 1.86 -17.20 4.86
N LYS A 72 2.49 -17.19 3.68
CA LYS A 72 3.50 -16.20 3.32
C LYS A 72 2.78 -14.94 2.83
N ILE A 73 3.11 -13.78 3.39
CA ILE A 73 2.47 -12.50 3.08
C ILE A 73 3.53 -11.48 2.66
N PHE A 74 3.28 -10.80 1.55
CA PHE A 74 3.96 -9.57 1.18
C PHE A 74 3.00 -8.40 1.41
N VAL A 75 3.43 -7.40 2.19
CA VAL A 75 2.63 -6.21 2.50
C VAL A 75 2.96 -5.10 1.55
N PHE A 76 1.97 -4.48 0.90
CA PHE A 76 2.20 -3.27 0.11
C PHE A 76 1.17 -2.19 0.39
N GLY A 77 1.53 -0.94 0.12
CA GLY A 77 0.61 0.15 0.37
C GLY A 77 1.02 1.49 -0.21
N THR A 78 0.06 2.39 -0.23
CA THR A 78 0.25 3.79 -0.60
C THR A 78 -0.14 4.72 0.53
N CYS A 79 0.51 5.87 0.61
CA CYS A 79 0.25 6.87 1.65
C CYS A 79 0.24 8.27 1.06
N GLY A 80 -0.55 9.17 1.66
CA GLY A 80 -0.62 10.57 1.23
C GLY A 80 0.57 11.40 1.68
N PHE A 81 1.26 10.98 2.73
CA PHE A 81 2.53 11.53 3.18
C PHE A 81 3.62 10.51 2.93
N GLY A 82 4.81 10.96 2.64
CA GLY A 82 5.86 10.00 2.36
C GLY A 82 7.20 10.66 2.14
N GLY A 83 8.17 9.87 1.71
CA GLY A 83 9.50 10.33 1.37
C GLY A 83 10.61 9.83 2.29
N SER A 84 10.32 9.09 3.36
CA SER A 84 11.35 8.48 4.19
C SER A 84 11.10 7.01 4.46
N ASP A 85 12.17 6.21 4.45
CA ASP A 85 12.12 4.80 4.79
C ASP A 85 11.66 4.57 6.24
N GLU A 86 11.98 5.50 7.14
CA GLU A 86 11.53 5.47 8.54
C GLU A 86 10.00 5.56 8.63
N TYR A 87 9.38 6.44 7.85
CA TYR A 87 7.93 6.56 7.82
C TYR A 87 7.28 5.29 7.27
N TYR A 88 7.80 4.72 6.18
CA TYR A 88 7.29 3.46 5.61
C TYR A 88 7.44 2.29 6.56
N LYS A 89 8.56 2.21 7.28
CA LYS A 89 8.76 1.21 8.33
C LYS A 89 7.73 1.36 9.46
N ARG A 90 7.38 2.58 9.83
CA ARG A 90 6.33 2.83 10.84
C ARG A 90 4.95 2.35 10.34
N LEU A 91 4.59 2.63 9.08
CA LEU A 91 3.35 2.12 8.47
C LEU A 91 3.32 0.59 8.45
N PHE A 92 4.42 -0.02 8.10
CA PHE A 92 4.57 -1.47 8.14
C PHE A 92 4.40 -2.02 9.56
N ASN A 93 5.07 -1.46 10.55
CA ASN A 93 4.94 -1.87 11.95
C ASN A 93 3.48 -1.73 12.45
N ASN A 94 2.78 -0.67 12.07
CA ASN A 94 1.37 -0.52 12.39
C ASN A 94 0.52 -1.62 11.73
N THR A 95 0.85 -2.01 10.51
CA THR A 95 0.16 -3.10 9.79
C THR A 95 0.36 -4.45 10.47
N LEU A 96 1.56 -4.72 11.01
CA LEU A 96 1.85 -5.97 11.73
C LEU A 96 0.89 -6.26 12.90
N ASN A 97 0.29 -5.23 13.50
CA ASN A 97 -0.68 -5.39 14.58
C ASN A 97 -1.95 -6.15 14.17
N TYR A 98 -2.24 -6.22 12.87
CA TYR A 98 -3.40 -6.92 12.30
C TYR A 98 -3.07 -8.28 11.70
N ILE A 99 -1.79 -8.62 11.60
CA ILE A 99 -1.31 -9.87 11.00
C ILE A 99 -1.15 -10.93 12.08
N ASP A 100 -1.86 -12.04 11.93
CA ASP A 100 -1.73 -13.18 12.84
C ASP A 100 -0.30 -13.74 12.82
N SER A 101 0.25 -14.04 13.98
CA SER A 101 1.63 -14.49 14.17
C SER A 101 1.96 -15.85 13.51
N SER A 102 0.95 -16.60 13.07
CA SER A 102 1.15 -17.82 12.29
C SER A 102 1.61 -17.55 10.85
N ASN A 103 1.50 -16.30 10.38
CA ASN A 103 1.93 -15.90 9.06
C ASN A 103 3.42 -15.57 9.03
N VAL A 104 4.03 -15.77 7.86
CA VAL A 104 5.40 -15.32 7.57
C VAL A 104 5.33 -14.10 6.66
N VAL A 105 5.66 -12.93 7.19
CA VAL A 105 5.78 -11.72 6.36
C VAL A 105 7.15 -11.74 5.68
N VAL A 106 7.14 -11.91 4.36
CA VAL A 106 8.36 -12.09 3.56
C VAL A 106 9.06 -10.77 3.22
N ASP A 107 8.32 -9.70 2.96
CA ASP A 107 8.82 -8.33 2.78
C ASP A 107 7.65 -7.35 2.72
N TYR A 108 7.95 -6.07 2.57
CA TYR A 108 6.96 -5.01 2.40
C TYR A 108 7.43 -3.91 1.46
N TYR A 109 6.46 -3.15 0.93
CA TYR A 109 6.72 -1.97 0.12
C TYR A 109 5.66 -0.88 0.35
N PHE A 110 6.09 0.35 0.58
CA PHE A 110 5.23 1.54 0.62
C PHE A 110 5.81 2.64 -0.25
N CYS A 111 4.93 3.42 -0.87
CA CYS A 111 5.29 4.64 -1.57
C CYS A 111 4.18 5.69 -1.44
N PRO A 112 4.48 6.96 -1.74
CA PRO A 112 3.44 7.99 -1.80
C PRO A 112 2.45 7.73 -2.92
N GLY A 113 1.23 8.22 -2.73
CA GLY A 113 0.19 8.24 -3.74
C GLY A 113 -0.43 9.62 -3.87
N LYS A 114 -0.86 9.97 -5.07
CA LYS A 114 -1.54 11.23 -5.39
C LYS A 114 -2.77 11.41 -4.48
N LEU A 115 -2.85 12.55 -3.83
CA LEU A 115 -4.01 12.95 -3.04
C LEU A 115 -5.12 13.55 -3.93
N PRO A 116 -6.40 13.34 -3.59
CA PRO A 116 -7.52 13.92 -4.31
C PRO A 116 -7.53 15.46 -4.24
N VAL A 117 -8.07 16.11 -5.27
CA VAL A 117 -8.14 17.58 -5.34
C VAL A 117 -8.90 18.22 -4.19
N PHE A 118 -9.94 17.55 -3.66
CA PHE A 118 -10.69 18.09 -2.52
C PHE A 118 -9.83 18.27 -1.26
N ILE A 119 -8.76 17.50 -1.11
CA ILE A 119 -7.79 17.64 -0.02
C ILE A 119 -7.03 18.97 -0.18
N LYS A 120 -6.60 19.31 -1.40
CA LYS A 120 -5.97 20.60 -1.69
C LYS A 120 -6.90 21.76 -1.33
N ASN A 121 -8.15 21.68 -1.79
CA ASN A 121 -9.16 22.71 -1.52
C ASN A 121 -9.39 22.90 -0.01
N LYS A 122 -9.40 21.81 0.75
CA LYS A 122 -9.49 21.85 2.20
C LYS A 122 -8.29 22.56 2.84
N TYR A 123 -7.07 22.26 2.39
CA TYR A 123 -5.86 22.89 2.91
C TYR A 123 -5.80 24.38 2.57
N GLU A 124 -6.20 24.76 1.36
CA GLU A 124 -6.27 26.16 0.95
C GLU A 124 -7.27 26.95 1.82
N LYS A 125 -8.44 26.39 2.12
CA LYS A 125 -9.40 27.01 3.06
C LYS A 125 -8.83 27.18 4.47
N MET A 126 -8.13 26.14 4.98
CA MET A 126 -7.48 26.22 6.29
C MET A 126 -6.40 27.32 6.31
N LEU A 127 -5.68 27.50 5.20
CA LEU A 127 -4.66 28.53 5.06
C LEU A 127 -5.25 29.94 5.02
N GLU A 128 -6.43 30.14 4.39
CA GLU A 128 -7.13 31.42 4.41
C GLU A 128 -7.48 31.86 5.83
N GLU A 129 -7.84 30.92 6.70
CA GLU A 129 -8.13 31.18 8.12
C GLU A 129 -6.86 31.40 8.97
N ASN A 130 -5.74 30.77 8.60
CA ASN A 130 -4.46 30.80 9.30
C ASN A 130 -3.29 30.94 8.32
N PRO A 131 -3.05 32.12 7.71
CA PRO A 131 -2.12 32.31 6.59
C PRO A 131 -0.65 31.97 6.89
N ASP A 132 -0.23 32.06 8.14
CA ASP A 132 1.16 31.80 8.58
C ASP A 132 1.36 30.43 9.24
N ASP A 133 0.36 29.56 9.19
CA ASP A 133 0.46 28.23 9.77
C ASP A 133 1.40 27.33 8.96
N LYS A 134 2.59 27.10 9.49
CA LYS A 134 3.64 26.29 8.84
C LYS A 134 3.21 24.85 8.62
N LYS A 135 2.34 24.29 9.46
CA LYS A 135 1.83 22.92 9.29
C LYS A 135 0.95 22.82 8.05
N ILE A 136 0.07 23.80 7.84
CA ILE A 136 -0.80 23.84 6.66
C ILE A 136 0.03 24.06 5.38
N LEU A 137 1.02 24.95 5.42
CA LEU A 137 1.94 25.15 4.30
C LEU A 137 2.69 23.87 3.94
N ASN A 138 3.18 23.11 4.93
CA ASN A 138 3.84 21.83 4.70
C ASN A 138 2.88 20.78 4.11
N MET A 139 1.61 20.78 4.50
CA MET A 139 0.59 19.89 3.94
C MET A 139 0.32 20.20 2.47
N ILE A 140 0.31 21.48 2.09
CA ILE A 140 0.15 21.92 0.68
C ILE A 140 1.40 21.53 -0.12
N ASP A 141 2.60 21.74 0.39
CA ASP A 141 3.83 21.33 -0.25
C ASP A 141 3.87 19.83 -0.48
N ASN A 142 3.49 19.02 0.53
CA ASN A 142 3.38 17.58 0.37
C ASN A 142 2.37 17.21 -0.72
N TYR A 143 1.19 17.84 -0.75
CA TYR A 143 0.20 17.63 -1.80
C TYR A 143 0.82 17.79 -3.19
N ASN A 144 1.55 18.89 -3.40
CA ASN A 144 2.20 19.19 -4.68
C ASN A 144 3.30 18.16 -5.02
N ASN A 145 4.06 17.70 -4.02
CA ASN A 145 5.14 16.74 -4.21
C ASN A 145 4.65 15.33 -4.58
N VAL A 146 3.41 14.96 -4.24
CA VAL A 146 2.87 13.63 -4.52
C VAL A 146 1.94 13.59 -5.74
N LEU A 147 1.78 14.69 -6.49
CA LEU A 147 0.88 14.77 -7.65
C LEU A 147 1.13 13.71 -8.72
N ASN A 148 2.40 13.31 -8.90
CA ASN A 148 2.83 12.32 -9.89
C ASN A 148 3.20 10.97 -9.26
N ARG A 149 2.69 10.67 -8.06
CA ARG A 149 3.02 9.44 -7.35
C ARG A 149 1.80 8.51 -7.28
N PRO A 150 1.94 7.17 -7.35
CA PRO A 150 3.21 6.48 -7.63
C PRO A 150 3.74 6.77 -9.04
N ASN A 151 5.05 6.89 -9.19
CA ASN A 151 5.71 7.11 -10.47
C ASN A 151 6.44 5.84 -10.95
N LEU A 152 7.10 5.91 -12.11
CA LEU A 152 7.83 4.77 -12.66
C LEU A 152 8.90 4.23 -11.72
N ASN A 153 9.63 5.09 -11.03
CA ASN A 153 10.65 4.67 -10.07
C ASN A 153 10.04 3.92 -8.87
N ASP A 154 8.85 4.32 -8.41
CA ASP A 154 8.12 3.58 -7.38
C ASP A 154 7.75 2.17 -7.86
N ILE A 155 7.26 2.07 -9.09
CA ILE A 155 6.88 0.80 -9.70
C ILE A 155 8.10 -0.12 -9.91
N GLU A 156 9.22 0.41 -10.39
CA GLU A 156 10.46 -0.35 -10.59
C GLU A 156 10.99 -0.92 -9.27
N LYS A 157 11.03 -0.11 -8.21
CA LYS A 157 11.43 -0.56 -6.86
C LYS A 157 10.52 -1.66 -6.32
N LEU A 158 9.22 -1.54 -6.53
CA LEU A 158 8.27 -2.59 -6.15
C LEU A 158 8.55 -3.89 -6.93
N LYS A 159 8.66 -3.82 -8.26
CA LYS A 159 8.93 -4.97 -9.11
C LYS A 159 10.24 -5.66 -8.75
N GLU A 160 11.30 -4.90 -8.44
CA GLU A 160 12.57 -5.46 -7.97
C GLU A 160 12.40 -6.30 -6.69
N LYS A 161 11.65 -5.79 -5.71
CA LYS A 161 11.37 -6.53 -4.47
C LYS A 161 10.53 -7.79 -4.74
N VAL A 162 9.48 -7.65 -5.52
CA VAL A 162 8.61 -8.77 -5.90
C VAL A 162 9.41 -9.85 -6.64
N GLY A 163 10.23 -9.44 -7.64
CA GLY A 163 11.07 -10.34 -8.41
C GLY A 163 12.03 -11.16 -7.53
N LYS A 164 12.63 -10.56 -6.51
CA LYS A 164 13.47 -11.27 -5.54
C LYS A 164 12.67 -12.36 -4.81
N ILE A 165 11.50 -12.03 -4.29
CA ILE A 165 10.66 -12.96 -3.52
C ILE A 165 10.18 -14.15 -4.37
N ILE A 166 9.70 -13.91 -5.60
CA ILE A 166 9.16 -14.97 -6.45
C ILE A 166 10.24 -15.85 -7.12
N ASN A 167 11.49 -15.38 -7.16
CA ASN A 167 12.61 -16.15 -7.70
C ASN A 167 13.38 -16.93 -6.62
N GLU A 168 13.25 -16.56 -5.35
CA GLU A 168 13.87 -17.26 -4.20
C GLU A 168 12.96 -18.34 -3.59
N GLY A 169 11.70 -18.37 -3.95
CA GLY A 169 10.68 -19.35 -3.50
C GLY A 169 10.42 -20.41 -4.52
#